data_529cf21dadf7f841714ab07929a976d4
#
_entry.id   529cf21dadf7f841714ab07929a976d4
#
_cell.length_a   1.000
_cell.length_b   1.000
_cell.length_c   1.000
_cell.angle_alpha   90.00
_cell.angle_beta   90.00
_cell.angle_gamma   90.00
#
_symmetry.space_group_name_H-M   'P 1'
#
loop_
_entity.id
_entity.type
_entity.pdbx_description
1 polymer ?
#
loop_
_entity_poly.entity_id
_entity_poly.type
_entity_poly.pdbx_seq_one_letter_code
_entity_poly.pdbx_strand_id
1 'polypeptide(L)'
;MMMFGQGVMSTTGARLTLPTANLIAAYDARVGVTDVSGACSAWADQSGNGFHATQGTAYSRPTITTSDGYASLMFNGTNNYLINTGITAASGPKTVYAVLKPGTAYDYGAIHNSGTPFILLGLRSTSGNFHGVDTADRDSGLAYGSTRCRVAFEIKSGSFTVWKNGTASTPTTWSGSNLAIGGVSGIGATGAGANRFSGNLHAMFIYGAARNAAVEDYITQEWGV
;
A
#
# COMPACT_ATOMS: atom_id res chain seq x y z
N MET A 1 -7.35 -24.20 21.18
CA MET A 1 -5.92 -24.25 20.78
C MET A 1 -5.89 -24.17 19.27
N MET A 2 -5.85 -22.95 18.73
CA MET A 2 -5.80 -22.73 17.27
C MET A 2 -4.36 -22.79 16.80
N MET A 3 -4.04 -23.75 15.95
CA MET A 3 -2.77 -23.80 15.24
C MET A 3 -2.75 -22.72 14.16
N PHE A 4 -1.86 -21.78 14.30
CA PHE A 4 -1.52 -20.85 13.22
C PHE A 4 -0.83 -21.65 12.11
N GLY A 5 -1.38 -21.53 10.88
CA GLY A 5 -0.86 -22.19 9.68
C GLY A 5 0.59 -21.82 9.47
N GLN A 6 1.44 -22.82 9.47
CA GLN A 6 2.85 -22.72 9.16
C GLN A 6 3.01 -22.34 7.69
N GLY A 7 3.57 -21.18 7.42
CA GLY A 7 4.09 -20.87 6.09
C GLY A 7 5.07 -21.96 5.68
N VAL A 8 4.99 -22.38 4.42
CA VAL A 8 5.86 -23.40 3.84
C VAL A 8 7.32 -22.99 4.08
N MET A 9 8.01 -23.71 4.96
CA MET A 9 9.43 -23.52 5.18
C MET A 9 10.18 -23.91 3.91
N SER A 10 10.84 -22.95 3.29
CA SER A 10 11.93 -23.25 2.36
C SER A 10 13.06 -23.91 3.16
N THR A 11 13.52 -25.06 2.74
CA THR A 11 14.40 -25.96 3.49
C THR A 11 15.86 -25.49 3.63
N THR A 12 16.24 -24.25 3.33
CA THR A 12 17.64 -23.78 3.41
C THR A 12 17.85 -22.26 3.61
N GLY A 13 16.87 -21.47 4.00
CA GLY A 13 17.07 -20.03 4.13
C GLY A 13 16.69 -19.49 5.50
N ALA A 14 17.54 -18.66 6.11
CA ALA A 14 17.16 -17.85 7.25
C ALA A 14 15.92 -17.00 6.90
N ARG A 15 14.99 -16.85 7.86
CA ARG A 15 13.83 -15.97 7.67
C ARG A 15 14.32 -14.54 7.43
N LEU A 16 13.90 -13.93 6.34
CA LEU A 16 14.24 -12.54 6.04
C LEU A 16 13.57 -11.62 7.05
N THR A 17 14.25 -10.53 7.37
CA THR A 17 13.69 -9.43 8.15
C THR A 17 13.37 -8.25 7.24
N LEU A 18 12.32 -7.49 7.56
CA LEU A 18 11.99 -6.29 6.81
C LEU A 18 13.18 -5.32 6.84
N PRO A 19 13.73 -4.90 5.69
CA PRO A 19 14.76 -3.88 5.65
C PRO A 19 14.28 -2.56 6.26
N THR A 20 15.00 -2.00 7.22
CA THR A 20 14.60 -0.78 7.94
C THR A 20 15.25 0.50 7.41
N ALA A 21 16.32 0.39 6.61
CA ALA A 21 16.97 1.55 6.02
C ALA A 21 16.01 2.35 5.14
N ASN A 22 15.81 3.64 5.47
CA ASN A 22 14.86 4.55 4.81
C ASN A 22 13.37 4.15 4.93
N LEU A 23 13.02 3.23 5.82
CA LEU A 23 11.63 2.87 6.09
C LEU A 23 10.93 4.03 6.80
N ILE A 24 9.85 4.53 6.20
CA ILE A 24 9.04 5.64 6.72
C ILE A 24 7.88 5.07 7.52
N ALA A 25 7.12 4.16 6.95
CA ALA A 25 5.99 3.51 7.62
C ALA A 25 5.84 2.06 7.16
N ALA A 26 5.35 1.21 8.04
CA ALA A 26 5.12 -0.21 7.78
C ALA A 26 3.79 -0.66 8.40
N TYR A 27 2.91 -1.19 7.58
CA TYR A 27 1.62 -1.71 8.01
C TYR A 27 1.49 -3.16 7.56
N ASP A 28 1.16 -4.04 8.51
CA ASP A 28 0.97 -5.47 8.28
C ASP A 28 -0.34 -5.91 8.94
N ALA A 29 -1.28 -6.44 8.17
CA ALA A 29 -2.59 -6.82 8.68
C ALA A 29 -2.54 -8.01 9.67
N ARG A 30 -1.41 -8.70 9.77
CA ARG A 30 -1.17 -9.76 10.77
C ARG A 30 -0.90 -9.21 12.16
N VAL A 31 -0.45 -7.94 12.25
CA VAL A 31 -0.05 -7.29 13.50
C VAL A 31 -0.49 -5.83 13.55
N GLY A 32 -0.76 -5.32 14.76
CA GLY A 32 -1.04 -3.90 14.96
C GLY A 32 -2.44 -3.43 14.53
N VAL A 33 -3.34 -4.34 14.16
CA VAL A 33 -4.73 -4.01 13.85
C VAL A 33 -5.54 -3.94 15.13
N THR A 34 -6.17 -2.80 15.39
CA THR A 34 -7.14 -2.66 16.50
C THR A 34 -8.52 -3.00 16.00
N ASP A 35 -9.05 -4.14 16.48
CA ASP A 35 -10.37 -4.65 16.13
C ASP A 35 -11.45 -3.99 17.00
N VAL A 36 -12.48 -3.49 16.35
CA VAL A 36 -13.73 -3.07 16.97
C VAL A 36 -14.89 -3.70 16.20
N SER A 37 -15.40 -4.80 16.72
CA SER A 37 -16.52 -5.56 16.15
C SER A 37 -16.27 -6.03 14.70
N GLY A 38 -15.09 -6.54 14.40
CA GLY A 38 -14.69 -7.04 13.09
C GLY A 38 -14.22 -5.96 12.11
N ALA A 39 -14.10 -4.71 12.57
CA ALA A 39 -13.66 -3.58 11.76
C ALA A 39 -12.39 -2.93 12.34
N CYS A 40 -11.48 -2.53 11.49
CA CYS A 40 -10.21 -1.91 11.85
C CYS A 40 -10.40 -0.43 12.22
N SER A 41 -10.25 -0.10 13.49
CA SER A 41 -10.27 1.30 13.97
C SER A 41 -8.90 1.95 13.95
N ALA A 42 -7.83 1.16 14.05
CA ALA A 42 -6.45 1.63 13.90
C ALA A 42 -5.57 0.53 13.31
N TRP A 43 -4.59 0.93 12.52
CA TRP A 43 -3.53 0.07 11.99
C TRP A 43 -2.19 0.66 12.43
N ALA A 44 -1.57 0.01 13.40
CA ALA A 44 -0.34 0.50 13.99
C ALA A 44 0.83 0.38 13.00
N ASP A 45 1.59 1.46 12.88
CA ASP A 45 2.85 1.49 12.16
C ASP A 45 3.89 0.64 12.90
N GLN A 46 4.51 -0.28 12.18
CA GLN A 46 5.54 -1.21 12.66
C GLN A 46 6.96 -0.72 12.35
N SER A 47 7.12 0.45 11.72
CA SER A 47 8.46 1.02 11.39
C SER A 47 9.20 1.55 12.61
N GLY A 48 8.48 1.84 13.69
CA GLY A 48 9.00 2.53 14.88
C GLY A 48 8.86 4.06 14.83
N ASN A 49 8.38 4.64 13.71
CA ASN A 49 8.22 6.09 13.56
C ASN A 49 6.89 6.63 14.10
N GLY A 50 5.95 5.74 14.48
CA GLY A 50 4.69 6.12 15.12
C GLY A 50 3.63 6.67 14.16
N PHE A 51 3.73 6.41 12.87
CA PHE A 51 2.76 6.84 11.85
C PHE A 51 1.54 5.93 11.78
N HIS A 52 0.81 5.80 12.90
CA HIS A 52 -0.39 4.97 12.98
C HIS A 52 -1.51 5.52 12.09
N ALA A 53 -2.20 4.62 11.39
CA ALA A 53 -3.37 4.97 10.59
C ALA A 53 -4.65 4.67 11.39
N THR A 54 -5.63 5.57 11.38
CA THR A 54 -6.83 5.47 12.23
C THR A 54 -8.12 5.76 11.45
N GLN A 55 -9.25 5.24 11.98
CA GLN A 55 -10.60 5.58 11.52
C GLN A 55 -11.58 5.65 12.70
N GLY A 56 -11.93 6.86 13.08
CA GLY A 56 -12.88 7.12 14.18
C GLY A 56 -14.32 6.73 13.85
N THR A 57 -14.75 6.94 12.60
CA THR A 57 -16.12 6.72 12.16
C THR A 57 -16.36 5.25 11.85
N ALA A 58 -17.22 4.60 12.61
CA ALA A 58 -17.43 3.15 12.55
C ALA A 58 -17.76 2.61 11.14
N TYR A 59 -18.69 3.24 10.41
CA TYR A 59 -19.10 2.79 9.08
C TYR A 59 -18.00 2.99 8.00
N SER A 60 -16.95 3.76 8.31
CA SER A 60 -15.82 3.99 7.39
C SER A 60 -14.61 3.08 7.66
N ARG A 61 -14.69 2.23 8.69
CA ARG A 61 -13.62 1.29 9.02
C ARG A 61 -13.56 0.15 8.01
N PRO A 62 -12.38 -0.21 7.49
CA PRO A 62 -12.24 -1.42 6.67
C PRO A 62 -12.50 -2.66 7.52
N THR A 63 -13.06 -3.70 6.90
CA THR A 63 -13.37 -4.96 7.58
C THR A 63 -12.10 -5.79 7.76
N ILE A 64 -11.89 -6.33 8.96
CA ILE A 64 -10.82 -7.29 9.22
C ILE A 64 -11.24 -8.64 8.66
N THR A 65 -10.40 -9.24 7.81
CA THR A 65 -10.73 -10.48 7.13
C THR A 65 -9.48 -11.31 6.81
N THR A 66 -9.70 -12.46 6.19
CA THR A 66 -8.66 -13.29 5.59
C THR A 66 -8.93 -13.42 4.11
N SER A 67 -7.93 -13.17 3.28
CA SER A 67 -7.99 -13.36 1.84
C SER A 67 -6.81 -14.20 1.38
N ASP A 68 -7.10 -15.24 0.58
CA ASP A 68 -6.10 -16.19 0.07
C ASP A 68 -5.20 -16.79 1.18
N GLY A 69 -5.78 -17.03 2.37
CA GLY A 69 -5.08 -17.60 3.54
C GLY A 69 -4.28 -16.62 4.38
N TYR A 70 -4.29 -15.33 4.05
CA TYR A 70 -3.55 -14.28 4.77
C TYR A 70 -4.49 -13.24 5.39
N ALA A 71 -4.13 -12.74 6.58
CA ALA A 71 -4.81 -11.61 7.19
C ALA A 71 -4.82 -10.40 6.25
N SER A 72 -5.92 -9.68 6.20
CA SER A 72 -6.10 -8.51 5.35
C SER A 72 -7.14 -7.55 5.90
N LEU A 73 -7.09 -6.31 5.47
CA LEU A 73 -8.14 -5.32 5.61
C LEU A 73 -8.89 -5.22 4.28
N MET A 74 -10.20 -5.48 4.31
CA MET A 74 -11.07 -5.35 3.14
C MET A 74 -11.65 -3.94 3.06
N PHE A 75 -11.37 -3.27 1.98
CA PHE A 75 -11.91 -1.98 1.58
C PHE A 75 -13.03 -2.19 0.56
N ASN A 76 -14.20 -1.63 0.81
CA ASN A 76 -15.40 -1.88 0.00
C ASN A 76 -15.56 -0.96 -1.23
N GLY A 77 -14.63 -0.03 -1.45
CA GLY A 77 -14.70 0.93 -2.55
C GLY A 77 -15.75 2.03 -2.39
N THR A 78 -16.47 2.06 -1.28
CA THR A 78 -17.59 2.99 -1.06
C THR A 78 -17.32 3.99 0.05
N ASN A 79 -16.88 3.51 1.21
CA ASN A 79 -16.71 4.36 2.39
C ASN A 79 -15.52 3.98 3.28
N ASN A 80 -14.87 2.84 3.05
CA ASN A 80 -13.77 2.40 3.90
C ASN A 80 -12.44 3.11 3.57
N TYR A 81 -11.78 3.60 4.59
CA TYR A 81 -10.42 4.17 4.52
C TYR A 81 -9.83 4.33 5.91
N LEU A 82 -8.51 4.49 5.97
CA LEU A 82 -7.77 4.89 7.17
C LEU A 82 -7.02 6.19 6.90
N ILE A 83 -6.80 6.99 7.93
CA ILE A 83 -6.09 8.27 7.85
C ILE A 83 -4.85 8.21 8.72
N ASN A 84 -3.75 8.71 8.19
CA ASN A 84 -2.56 9.07 8.94
C ASN A 84 -2.32 10.58 8.80
N THR A 85 -2.10 11.27 9.91
CA THR A 85 -1.91 12.73 9.94
C THR A 85 -0.45 13.15 10.15
N GLY A 86 0.45 12.20 10.29
CA GLY A 86 1.82 12.49 10.71
C GLY A 86 2.92 12.08 9.73
N ILE A 87 2.61 11.35 8.67
CA ILE A 87 3.65 10.91 7.73
C ILE A 87 4.30 12.13 7.10
N THR A 88 5.62 12.25 7.32
CA THR A 88 6.46 13.25 6.67
C THR A 88 7.70 12.59 6.10
N ALA A 89 8.13 13.01 4.93
CA ALA A 89 9.40 12.59 4.36
C ALA A 89 10.00 13.71 3.53
N ALA A 90 11.32 13.88 3.66
CA ALA A 90 12.09 14.83 2.87
C ALA A 90 11.98 14.54 1.36
N SER A 91 12.34 15.51 0.54
CA SER A 91 12.45 15.34 -0.91
C SER A 91 13.40 14.20 -1.25
N GLY A 92 13.15 13.52 -2.35
CA GLY A 92 13.95 12.39 -2.83
C GLY A 92 13.09 11.23 -3.33
N PRO A 93 13.67 10.16 -3.85
CA PRO A 93 12.94 9.01 -4.33
C PRO A 93 12.02 8.43 -3.24
N LYS A 94 10.87 7.93 -3.66
CA LYS A 94 9.91 7.23 -2.79
C LYS A 94 9.48 5.93 -3.44
N THR A 95 9.32 4.91 -2.62
CA THR A 95 8.68 3.67 -3.05
C THR A 95 7.61 3.27 -2.05
N VAL A 96 6.40 3.04 -2.54
CA VAL A 96 5.32 2.44 -1.78
C VAL A 96 5.13 1.01 -2.26
N TYR A 97 5.39 0.05 -1.40
CA TYR A 97 5.09 -1.35 -1.64
C TYR A 97 3.74 -1.70 -1.03
N ALA A 98 2.96 -2.50 -1.73
CA ALA A 98 1.74 -3.06 -1.18
C ALA A 98 1.60 -4.54 -1.58
N VAL A 99 1.06 -5.32 -0.66
CA VAL A 99 0.54 -6.67 -0.94
C VAL A 99 -0.97 -6.56 -0.90
N LEU A 100 -1.60 -6.79 -2.03
CA LEU A 100 -3.02 -6.56 -2.18
C LEU A 100 -3.68 -7.56 -3.13
N LYS A 101 -4.98 -7.74 -2.97
CA LYS A 101 -5.85 -8.39 -3.94
C LYS A 101 -6.87 -7.35 -4.41
N PRO A 102 -6.76 -6.89 -5.67
CA PRO A 102 -7.70 -5.91 -6.19
C PRO A 102 -9.13 -6.47 -6.22
N GLY A 103 -10.09 -5.63 -5.87
CA GLY A 103 -11.50 -5.84 -6.13
C GLY A 103 -11.93 -5.12 -7.40
N THR A 104 -13.25 -4.89 -7.55
CA THR A 104 -13.76 -4.06 -8.62
C THR A 104 -13.40 -2.61 -8.34
N ALA A 105 -12.52 -2.02 -9.14
CA ALA A 105 -12.16 -0.61 -8.98
C ALA A 105 -13.31 0.29 -9.44
N TYR A 106 -13.55 1.37 -8.69
CA TYR A 106 -14.24 2.55 -9.18
C TYR A 106 -13.24 3.45 -9.91
N ASP A 107 -13.64 4.57 -10.48
CA ASP A 107 -12.81 5.39 -11.39
C ASP A 107 -11.35 5.57 -10.95
N TYR A 108 -11.13 5.88 -9.68
CA TYR A 108 -9.81 5.82 -9.03
C TYR A 108 -9.93 5.12 -7.68
N GLY A 109 -9.12 4.08 -7.45
CA GLY A 109 -9.02 3.39 -6.18
C GLY A 109 -7.67 3.66 -5.52
N ALA A 110 -7.59 4.67 -4.64
CA ALA A 110 -6.34 5.02 -3.96
C ALA A 110 -5.93 3.95 -2.95
N ILE A 111 -4.81 3.27 -3.20
CA ILE A 111 -4.15 2.40 -2.22
C ILE A 111 -3.49 3.27 -1.16
N HIS A 112 -2.76 4.30 -1.60
CA HIS A 112 -2.10 5.29 -0.77
C HIS A 112 -2.23 6.68 -1.39
N ASN A 113 -2.44 7.68 -0.54
CA ASN A 113 -2.43 9.09 -0.94
C ASN A 113 -1.64 9.90 0.08
N SER A 114 -0.82 10.84 -0.42
CA SER A 114 -0.21 11.91 0.37
C SER A 114 -0.92 13.22 0.08
N GLY A 115 -1.16 14.02 1.14
CA GLY A 115 -1.93 15.25 1.00
C GLY A 115 -1.16 16.44 0.42
N THR A 116 0.15 16.54 0.71
CA THR A 116 0.96 17.70 0.28
C THR A 116 2.41 17.29 0.03
N PRO A 117 2.91 17.31 -1.22
CA PRO A 117 2.11 17.50 -2.45
C PRO A 117 1.10 16.37 -2.64
N PHE A 118 0.05 16.61 -3.45
CA PHE A 118 -0.93 15.57 -3.75
C PHE A 118 -0.26 14.46 -4.59
N ILE A 119 -0.20 13.26 -4.03
CA ILE A 119 0.28 12.05 -4.69
C ILE A 119 -0.76 10.97 -4.42
N LEU A 120 -1.33 10.39 -5.46
CA LEU A 120 -2.21 9.24 -5.36
C LEU A 120 -1.57 8.06 -6.08
N LEU A 121 -1.49 6.92 -5.41
CA LEU A 121 -1.01 5.67 -5.95
C LEU A 121 -2.14 4.63 -5.84
N GLY A 122 -2.53 4.02 -6.94
CA GLY A 122 -3.71 3.16 -6.91
C GLY A 122 -4.04 2.45 -8.20
N LEU A 123 -5.34 2.21 -8.37
CA LEU A 123 -5.96 1.50 -9.48
C LEU A 123 -6.89 2.42 -10.24
N ARG A 124 -7.05 2.20 -11.54
CA ARG A 124 -8.06 2.87 -12.35
C ARG A 124 -8.91 1.88 -13.13
N SER A 125 -10.24 1.96 -12.99
CA SER A 125 -11.16 1.01 -13.62
C SER A 125 -11.23 1.15 -15.13
N THR A 126 -11.15 2.37 -15.64
CA THR A 126 -11.28 2.66 -17.07
C THR A 126 -10.16 2.06 -17.92
N SER A 127 -8.95 1.92 -17.37
CA SER A 127 -7.83 1.28 -18.06
C SER A 127 -7.55 -0.14 -17.56
N GLY A 128 -8.00 -0.51 -16.38
CA GLY A 128 -7.66 -1.77 -15.73
C GLY A 128 -6.22 -1.82 -15.18
N ASN A 129 -5.53 -0.69 -15.11
CA ASN A 129 -4.11 -0.59 -14.79
C ASN A 129 -3.85 0.03 -13.42
N PHE A 130 -2.62 -0.16 -12.91
CA PHE A 130 -2.09 0.64 -11.82
C PHE A 130 -1.80 2.06 -12.29
N HIS A 131 -2.04 3.03 -11.41
CA HIS A 131 -1.90 4.44 -11.70
C HIS A 131 -1.16 5.19 -10.60
N GLY A 132 -0.50 6.27 -11.02
CA GLY A 132 -0.05 7.35 -10.15
C GLY A 132 -0.69 8.67 -10.60
N VAL A 133 -1.01 9.55 -9.66
CA VAL A 133 -1.50 10.90 -9.95
C VAL A 133 -0.67 11.90 -9.18
N ASP A 134 -0.12 12.87 -9.90
CA ASP A 134 0.48 14.10 -9.34
C ASP A 134 -0.38 15.31 -9.76
N THR A 135 0.07 16.09 -10.72
CA THR A 135 -0.72 17.11 -11.42
C THR A 135 -1.46 16.56 -12.64
N ALA A 136 -1.14 15.32 -13.03
CA ALA A 136 -1.77 14.60 -14.12
C ALA A 136 -1.85 13.10 -13.79
N ASP A 137 -2.72 12.41 -14.49
CA ASP A 137 -2.88 10.96 -14.40
C ASP A 137 -1.76 10.25 -15.17
N ARG A 138 -1.13 9.26 -14.52
CA ARG A 138 -0.02 8.46 -15.02
C ARG A 138 -0.45 7.00 -15.11
N ASP A 139 -0.96 6.59 -16.26
CA ASP A 139 -1.23 5.18 -16.52
C ASP A 139 0.09 4.42 -16.67
N SER A 140 0.28 3.38 -15.87
CA SER A 140 1.47 2.55 -15.95
C SER A 140 1.45 1.58 -17.14
N GLY A 141 0.30 1.34 -17.75
CA GLY A 141 0.09 0.26 -18.72
C GLY A 141 0.16 -1.15 -18.12
N LEU A 142 0.33 -1.27 -16.79
CA LEU A 142 0.46 -2.55 -16.10
C LEU A 142 -0.85 -2.93 -15.43
N ALA A 143 -1.50 -3.97 -15.94
CA ALA A 143 -2.81 -4.42 -15.46
C ALA A 143 -2.76 -4.92 -14.01
N TYR A 144 -3.69 -4.45 -13.18
CA TYR A 144 -3.77 -4.90 -11.79
C TYR A 144 -4.37 -6.33 -11.66
N GLY A 145 -5.34 -6.71 -12.51
CA GLY A 145 -6.01 -8.02 -12.44
C GLY A 145 -6.82 -8.21 -11.16
N SER A 146 -7.18 -9.46 -10.85
CA SER A 146 -8.00 -9.82 -9.67
C SER A 146 -7.31 -10.77 -8.69
N THR A 147 -6.08 -11.16 -8.96
CA THR A 147 -5.29 -12.05 -8.10
C THR A 147 -4.46 -11.25 -7.11
N ARG A 148 -4.17 -11.87 -5.95
CA ARG A 148 -3.23 -11.28 -4.98
C ARG A 148 -1.88 -11.04 -5.65
N CYS A 149 -1.31 -9.87 -5.41
CA CYS A 149 -0.03 -9.49 -5.99
C CYS A 149 0.75 -8.58 -5.03
N ARG A 150 2.05 -8.54 -5.25
CA ARG A 150 2.94 -7.51 -4.78
C ARG A 150 2.99 -6.39 -5.81
N VAL A 151 2.85 -5.14 -5.37
CA VAL A 151 3.06 -3.97 -6.21
C VAL A 151 4.04 -3.01 -5.54
N ALA A 152 4.91 -2.40 -6.32
CA ALA A 152 5.75 -1.29 -5.90
C ALA A 152 5.50 -0.10 -6.83
N PHE A 153 5.18 1.05 -6.24
CA PHE A 153 5.05 2.33 -6.92
C PHE A 153 6.33 3.13 -6.63
N GLU A 154 7.19 3.23 -7.61
CA GLU A 154 8.43 3.99 -7.49
C GLU A 154 8.28 5.35 -8.14
N ILE A 155 8.56 6.42 -7.35
CA ILE A 155 8.58 7.80 -7.80
C ILE A 155 10.00 8.32 -7.65
N LYS A 156 10.55 8.81 -8.75
CA LYS A 156 11.83 9.52 -8.82
C LYS A 156 11.61 10.87 -9.49
N SER A 157 12.60 11.77 -9.40
CA SER A 157 12.57 12.99 -10.17
C SER A 157 12.38 12.68 -11.67
N GLY A 158 11.30 13.18 -12.25
CA GLY A 158 10.97 13.00 -13.67
C GLY A 158 10.43 11.63 -14.06
N SER A 159 10.27 10.65 -13.13
CA SER A 159 9.88 9.29 -13.48
C SER A 159 8.94 8.64 -12.47
N PHE A 160 7.92 7.96 -12.97
CA PHE A 160 7.04 7.06 -12.23
C PHE A 160 7.09 5.67 -12.87
N THR A 161 7.32 4.64 -12.06
CA THR A 161 7.37 3.25 -12.51
C THR A 161 6.58 2.38 -11.55
N VAL A 162 5.78 1.47 -12.07
CA VAL A 162 5.08 0.44 -11.30
C VAL A 162 5.72 -0.91 -11.55
N TRP A 163 5.86 -1.68 -10.49
CA TRP A 163 6.35 -3.06 -10.52
C TRP A 163 5.29 -3.97 -9.94
N LYS A 164 4.88 -4.99 -10.68
CA LYS A 164 3.95 -6.02 -10.21
C LYS A 164 4.62 -7.37 -10.27
N ASN A 165 4.74 -8.05 -9.13
CA ASN A 165 5.41 -9.35 -9.02
C ASN A 165 6.78 -9.40 -9.72
N GLY A 166 7.56 -8.30 -9.60
CA GLY A 166 8.86 -8.16 -10.24
C GLY A 166 8.86 -7.66 -11.68
N THR A 167 7.71 -7.61 -12.36
CA THR A 167 7.61 -7.07 -13.73
C THR A 167 7.41 -5.56 -13.68
N ALA A 168 8.26 -4.82 -14.37
CA ALA A 168 8.18 -3.36 -14.47
C ALA A 168 7.17 -2.90 -15.54
N SER A 169 6.51 -1.79 -15.28
CA SER A 169 5.86 -0.99 -16.32
C SER A 169 6.92 -0.24 -17.15
N THR A 170 6.53 0.25 -18.32
CA THR A 170 7.30 1.32 -18.97
C THR A 170 7.26 2.55 -18.06
N PRO A 171 8.42 3.20 -17.77
CA PRO A 171 8.42 4.41 -16.97
C PRO A 171 7.63 5.53 -17.66
N THR A 172 6.78 6.23 -16.90
CA THR A 172 6.06 7.41 -17.37
C THR A 172 6.66 8.68 -16.74
N THR A 173 6.48 9.82 -17.41
CA THR A 173 6.99 11.09 -16.89
C THR A 173 6.25 11.47 -15.61
N TRP A 174 6.99 11.82 -14.55
CA TRP A 174 6.46 12.40 -13.32
C TRP A 174 6.81 13.88 -13.30
N SER A 175 5.81 14.76 -13.24
CA SER A 175 6.03 16.20 -13.32
C SER A 175 6.32 16.85 -11.96
N GLY A 176 6.03 16.16 -10.88
CA GLY A 176 6.32 16.66 -9.53
C GLY A 176 7.83 16.71 -9.26
N SER A 177 8.39 17.92 -9.11
CA SER A 177 9.79 18.10 -8.72
C SER A 177 10.02 17.88 -7.23
N ASN A 178 8.97 18.03 -6.41
CA ASN A 178 9.05 17.84 -4.95
C ASN A 178 8.42 16.49 -4.57
N LEU A 179 9.28 15.54 -4.20
CA LEU A 179 8.88 14.20 -3.75
C LEU A 179 8.77 14.10 -2.22
N ALA A 180 8.66 15.22 -1.52
CA ALA A 180 8.36 15.21 -0.09
C ALA A 180 6.96 14.62 0.14
N ILE A 181 6.78 13.92 1.25
CA ILE A 181 5.48 13.45 1.72
C ILE A 181 5.11 14.26 2.97
N GLY A 182 3.88 14.73 3.04
CA GLY A 182 3.41 15.47 4.21
C GLY A 182 1.89 15.62 4.24
N GLY A 183 1.39 16.19 5.32
CA GLY A 183 -0.02 16.41 5.52
C GLY A 183 -0.82 15.15 5.87
N VAL A 184 -2.12 15.18 5.58
CA VAL A 184 -3.02 14.05 5.82
C VAL A 184 -2.84 13.02 4.72
N SER A 185 -2.43 11.81 5.08
CA SER A 185 -2.28 10.68 4.17
C SER A 185 -3.44 9.71 4.32
N GLY A 186 -3.94 9.16 3.20
CA GLY A 186 -4.99 8.16 3.18
C GLY A 186 -4.47 6.78 2.81
N ILE A 187 -5.05 5.74 3.40
CA ILE A 187 -4.90 4.33 3.01
C ILE A 187 -6.29 3.84 2.59
N GLY A 188 -6.40 3.33 1.38
CA GLY A 188 -7.69 2.88 0.82
C GLY A 188 -8.58 4.01 0.30
N ALA A 189 -8.15 5.27 0.43
CA ALA A 189 -8.77 6.46 -0.16
C ALA A 189 -7.80 7.63 -0.11
N THR A 190 -8.21 8.80 -0.65
CA THR A 190 -7.52 10.06 -0.35
C THR A 190 -7.72 10.46 1.11
N GLY A 191 -6.86 11.32 1.66
CA GLY A 191 -7.00 11.84 3.02
C GLY A 191 -8.33 12.52 3.31
N ALA A 192 -9.05 12.99 2.27
CA ALA A 192 -10.42 13.50 2.35
C ALA A 192 -11.49 12.41 2.16
N GLY A 193 -11.11 11.14 2.05
CA GLY A 193 -12.03 10.02 1.88
C GLY A 193 -12.68 9.92 0.49
N ALA A 194 -12.07 10.48 -0.55
CA ALA A 194 -12.46 10.29 -1.95
C ALA A 194 -11.58 9.21 -2.62
N ASN A 195 -11.88 8.85 -3.88
CA ASN A 195 -11.10 7.89 -4.69
C ASN A 195 -10.82 6.58 -3.95
N ARG A 196 -11.87 5.89 -3.56
CA ARG A 196 -11.80 4.75 -2.65
C ARG A 196 -11.34 3.48 -3.35
N PHE A 197 -10.40 2.78 -2.71
CA PHE A 197 -9.95 1.45 -3.10
C PHE A 197 -11.02 0.40 -2.77
N SER A 198 -11.19 -0.56 -3.68
CA SER A 198 -11.94 -1.79 -3.46
C SER A 198 -10.99 -2.97 -3.52
N GLY A 199 -10.99 -3.83 -2.51
CA GLY A 199 -10.14 -5.00 -2.45
C GLY A 199 -9.56 -5.25 -1.06
N ASN A 200 -8.67 -6.22 -0.98
CA ASN A 200 -7.99 -6.59 0.25
C ASN A 200 -6.56 -6.04 0.25
N LEU A 201 -6.17 -5.40 1.34
CA LEU A 201 -4.81 -4.94 1.59
C LEU A 201 -4.21 -5.74 2.74
N HIS A 202 -3.14 -6.48 2.45
CA HIS A 202 -2.46 -7.36 3.42
C HIS A 202 -1.33 -6.64 4.13
N ALA A 203 -0.56 -5.84 3.38
CA ALA A 203 0.55 -5.06 3.92
C ALA A 203 0.85 -3.85 3.04
N MET A 204 1.45 -2.83 3.64
CA MET A 204 1.96 -1.65 2.93
C MET A 204 3.23 -1.14 3.61
N PHE A 205 4.24 -0.83 2.82
CA PHE A 205 5.52 -0.31 3.28
C PHE A 205 5.88 0.94 2.49
N ILE A 206 6.24 2.01 3.18
CA ILE A 206 6.60 3.30 2.57
C ILE A 206 8.07 3.56 2.83
N TYR A 207 8.84 3.76 1.78
CA TYR A 207 10.27 4.03 1.85
C TYR A 207 10.61 5.40 1.26
N GLY A 208 11.53 6.10 1.92
CA GLY A 208 12.18 7.32 1.43
C GLY A 208 13.37 7.02 0.52
N ALA A 209 13.26 6.03 -0.35
CA ALA A 209 14.31 5.56 -1.24
C ALA A 209 13.74 4.99 -2.53
N ALA A 210 14.60 4.80 -3.53
CA ALA A 210 14.30 4.02 -4.72
C ALA A 210 13.95 2.56 -4.35
N ARG A 211 13.31 1.87 -5.29
CA ARG A 211 12.96 0.46 -5.16
C ARG A 211 14.15 -0.40 -4.70
N ASN A 212 13.90 -1.31 -3.77
CA ASN A 212 14.92 -2.19 -3.18
C ASN A 212 14.49 -3.66 -3.31
N ALA A 213 15.32 -4.47 -3.96
CA ALA A 213 15.07 -5.89 -4.16
C ALA A 213 14.93 -6.67 -2.84
N ALA A 214 15.70 -6.32 -1.81
CA ALA A 214 15.61 -7.00 -0.51
C ALA A 214 14.24 -6.82 0.17
N VAL A 215 13.55 -5.70 -0.06
CA VAL A 215 12.16 -5.50 0.41
C VAL A 215 11.21 -6.43 -0.34
N GLU A 216 11.42 -6.61 -1.64
CA GLU A 216 10.60 -7.50 -2.45
C GLU A 216 10.83 -8.98 -2.10
N ASP A 217 12.07 -9.36 -1.83
CA ASP A 217 12.41 -10.71 -1.39
C ASP A 217 11.75 -11.02 -0.04
N TYR A 218 11.78 -10.06 0.91
CA TYR A 218 11.04 -10.16 2.16
C TYR A 218 9.54 -10.33 1.92
N ILE A 219 8.93 -9.50 1.07
CA ILE A 219 7.50 -9.59 0.74
C ILE A 219 7.18 -10.93 0.10
N THR A 220 8.00 -11.41 -0.83
CA THR A 220 7.81 -12.72 -1.48
C THR A 220 7.86 -13.85 -0.47
N GLN A 221 8.82 -13.83 0.45
CA GLN A 221 8.93 -14.86 1.50
C GLN A 221 7.72 -14.85 2.44
N GLU A 222 7.23 -13.67 2.84
CA GLU A 222 6.18 -13.53 3.85
C GLU A 222 4.76 -13.75 3.30
N TRP A 223 4.51 -13.43 2.04
CA TRP A 223 3.17 -13.51 1.41
C TRP A 223 3.09 -14.39 0.17
N GLY A 224 4.17 -14.97 -0.32
CA GLY A 224 4.16 -15.87 -1.47
C GLY A 224 3.75 -15.21 -2.80
N VAL A 225 4.18 -13.96 -3.04
CA VAL A 225 3.85 -13.14 -4.23
C VAL A 225 5.05 -12.51 -4.89
#